data_903278ba80608eb35a39ab00d4863768
#
_entry.id   903278ba80608eb35a39ab00d4863768
#
_cell.length_a   1.000
_cell.length_b   1.000
_cell.length_c   1.000
_cell.angle_alpha   90.00
_cell.angle_beta   90.00
_cell.angle_gamma   90.00
#
_symmetry.space_group_name_H-M   'P 1'
#
loop_
_entity.id
_entity.type
_entity.pdbx_description
1 polymer ?
#
loop_
_entity_poly.entity_id
_entity_poly.type
_entity_poly.pdbx_seq_one_letter_code
_entity_poly.pdbx_strand_id
1 'polypeptide(L)'
;PKSAASVWEEPLPRYDYQPFEYSTPPELCGASARRYPAVIVGAGPVGLSAAIDLALHGIPCVVLDDNDVVSRGSRAICWSKRTLEIFDRLGVGERMVEKGITWKIGRLFHREREVWSFDLLPEEGHKMPAFINLQQYYVEQYLVERCRDFPDLIDLRWKNRVTNVVHDSDGVTVTIDSPDGTYTLETDWLLACDGARSCVRSSLGLDFDGRVFEERFLIADVEMSAEFPAERWFWFEPPFHKGQSALLHKQPDNIYRIDLQLGWDADPEEEKKPENVIPRIERLIGHGDFELDWVSVYTFQCRRLDRFAH
;
A
#
# COMPACT_ATOMS: atom_id res chain seq x y z
N PRO A 1 42.65 -13.79 9.87
CA PRO A 1 41.70 -13.89 8.81
C PRO A 1 40.38 -13.32 9.30
N LYS A 2 40.04 -12.13 8.80
CA LYS A 2 38.75 -11.49 9.06
C LYS A 2 37.73 -12.29 8.24
N SER A 3 36.74 -12.90 8.91
CA SER A 3 35.58 -13.47 8.26
C SER A 3 34.87 -12.34 7.50
N ALA A 4 34.71 -12.52 6.20
CA ALA A 4 33.84 -11.67 5.40
C ALA A 4 32.43 -11.80 6.01
N ALA A 5 31.93 -10.72 6.62
CA ALA A 5 30.52 -10.62 6.91
C ALA A 5 29.81 -10.73 5.56
N SER A 6 28.98 -11.75 5.39
CA SER A 6 28.11 -11.85 4.23
C SER A 6 27.21 -10.62 4.24
N VAL A 7 27.40 -9.75 3.26
CA VAL A 7 26.43 -8.69 3.00
C VAL A 7 25.14 -9.41 2.60
N TRP A 8 24.13 -9.35 3.45
CA TRP A 8 22.82 -9.88 3.11
C TRP A 8 22.26 -9.03 1.96
N GLU A 9 22.11 -9.66 0.82
CA GLU A 9 21.37 -9.07 -0.30
C GLU A 9 19.89 -9.39 -0.05
N GLU A 10 19.04 -8.34 -0.08
CA GLU A 10 17.59 -8.55 -0.04
C GLU A 10 17.21 -9.56 -1.14
N PRO A 11 16.38 -10.57 -0.83
CA PRO A 11 15.95 -11.51 -1.84
C PRO A 11 15.32 -10.76 -3.02
N LEU A 12 15.58 -11.20 -4.24
CA LEU A 12 14.97 -10.61 -5.43
C LEU A 12 13.45 -10.75 -5.31
N PRO A 13 12.72 -9.64 -5.39
CA PRO A 13 11.26 -9.70 -5.25
C PRO A 13 10.67 -10.55 -6.37
N ARG A 14 9.75 -11.46 -6.04
CA ARG A 14 9.08 -12.34 -7.01
C ARG A 14 8.12 -11.60 -7.94
N TYR A 15 7.58 -10.48 -7.48
CA TYR A 15 6.79 -9.61 -8.33
C TYR A 15 7.71 -8.87 -9.31
N ASP A 16 7.39 -8.95 -10.59
CA ASP A 16 8.14 -8.27 -11.65
C ASP A 16 7.77 -6.78 -11.68
N TYR A 17 8.57 -5.97 -11.02
CA TYR A 17 8.40 -4.51 -10.93
C TYR A 17 8.85 -3.82 -12.22
N GLN A 18 8.03 -3.91 -13.28
CA GLN A 18 8.30 -3.20 -14.53
C GLN A 18 8.12 -1.70 -14.36
N PRO A 19 9.14 -0.88 -14.67
CA PRO A 19 9.01 0.57 -14.62
C PRO A 19 7.99 1.08 -15.64
N PHE A 20 7.18 2.02 -15.22
CA PHE A 20 6.32 2.78 -16.12
C PHE A 20 7.14 3.81 -16.90
N GLU A 21 6.76 4.01 -18.13
CA GLU A 21 7.47 4.93 -19.03
C GLU A 21 7.32 6.38 -18.57
N TYR A 22 8.45 7.06 -18.43
CA TYR A 22 8.49 8.51 -18.26
C TYR A 22 8.35 9.21 -19.60
N SER A 23 7.56 10.28 -19.64
CA SER A 23 7.47 11.19 -20.79
C SER A 23 7.66 12.62 -20.33
N THR A 24 8.40 13.41 -21.13
CA THR A 24 8.62 14.83 -20.85
C THR A 24 7.28 15.56 -20.77
N PRO A 25 7.01 16.29 -19.68
CA PRO A 25 5.78 17.09 -19.56
C PRO A 25 5.66 18.11 -20.67
N PRO A 26 4.47 18.30 -21.29
CA PRO A 26 4.27 19.24 -22.37
C PRO A 26 4.61 20.69 -21.98
N GLU A 27 4.51 21.05 -20.71
CA GLU A 27 4.86 22.36 -20.17
C GLU A 27 6.37 22.66 -20.35
N LEU A 28 7.23 21.67 -20.34
CA LEU A 28 8.68 21.82 -20.61
C LEU A 28 9.01 21.85 -22.12
N CYS A 29 8.06 21.41 -22.95
CA CYS A 29 8.20 21.45 -24.42
C CYS A 29 7.68 22.74 -25.06
N GLY A 30 7.43 23.81 -24.30
CA GLY A 30 6.95 25.09 -24.80
C GLY A 30 5.44 25.15 -25.05
N ALA A 31 4.68 24.22 -24.50
CA ALA A 31 3.23 24.34 -24.51
C ALA A 31 2.80 25.56 -23.68
N SER A 32 1.76 26.26 -24.16
CA SER A 32 1.17 27.37 -23.40
C SER A 32 0.68 26.86 -22.04
N ALA A 33 0.79 27.70 -21.00
CA ALA A 33 0.25 27.39 -19.67
C ALA A 33 -1.21 26.95 -19.80
N ARG A 34 -1.48 25.73 -19.34
CA ARG A 34 -2.83 25.12 -19.36
C ARG A 34 -3.30 24.97 -17.93
N ARG A 35 -4.52 25.41 -17.67
CA ARG A 35 -5.21 25.13 -16.43
C ARG A 35 -5.98 23.80 -16.54
N TYR A 36 -5.80 22.95 -15.57
CA TYR A 36 -6.43 21.64 -15.52
C TYR A 36 -7.63 21.66 -14.57
N PRO A 37 -8.75 20.97 -14.88
CA PRO A 37 -9.88 20.86 -13.95
C PRO A 37 -9.47 20.21 -12.63
N ALA A 38 -8.63 19.18 -12.68
CA ALA A 38 -8.13 18.49 -11.50
C ALA A 38 -6.68 18.03 -11.66
N VAL A 39 -5.91 18.17 -10.59
CA VAL A 39 -4.58 17.57 -10.43
C VAL A 39 -4.61 16.66 -9.19
N ILE A 40 -4.10 15.46 -9.32
CA ILE A 40 -4.02 14.45 -8.27
C ILE A 40 -2.55 14.22 -7.93
N VAL A 41 -2.18 14.35 -6.67
CA VAL A 41 -0.81 14.09 -6.20
C VAL A 41 -0.75 12.73 -5.54
N GLY A 42 0.01 11.81 -6.14
CA GLY A 42 0.19 10.43 -5.71
C GLY A 42 -0.63 9.44 -6.54
N ALA A 43 0.06 8.49 -7.20
CA ALA A 43 -0.52 7.38 -7.95
C ALA A 43 -0.61 6.08 -7.12
N GLY A 44 -0.87 6.19 -5.82
CA GLY A 44 -1.26 5.06 -4.98
C GLY A 44 -2.73 4.68 -5.19
N PRO A 45 -3.25 3.67 -4.44
CA PRO A 45 -4.62 3.18 -4.61
C PRO A 45 -5.70 4.28 -4.51
N VAL A 46 -5.47 5.29 -3.68
CA VAL A 46 -6.43 6.40 -3.49
C VAL A 46 -6.44 7.34 -4.69
N GLY A 47 -5.26 7.79 -5.14
CA GLY A 47 -5.14 8.72 -6.26
C GLY A 47 -5.59 8.11 -7.59
N LEU A 48 -5.18 6.87 -7.87
CA LEU A 48 -5.62 6.15 -9.07
C LEU A 48 -7.14 5.91 -9.07
N SER A 49 -7.73 5.58 -7.91
CA SER A 49 -9.17 5.45 -7.78
C SER A 49 -9.90 6.76 -8.05
N ALA A 50 -9.38 7.88 -7.53
CA ALA A 50 -9.93 9.20 -7.76
C ALA A 50 -9.84 9.58 -9.26
N ALA A 51 -8.72 9.29 -9.91
CA ALA A 51 -8.54 9.55 -11.34
C ALA A 51 -9.57 8.79 -12.19
N ILE A 52 -9.76 7.49 -11.92
CA ILE A 52 -10.74 6.67 -12.65
C ILE A 52 -12.16 7.20 -12.39
N ASP A 53 -12.50 7.56 -11.15
CA ASP A 53 -13.83 8.08 -10.81
C ASP A 53 -14.12 9.40 -11.53
N LEU A 54 -13.15 10.33 -11.59
CA LEU A 54 -13.26 11.58 -12.37
C LEU A 54 -13.45 11.27 -13.86
N ALA A 55 -12.68 10.34 -14.43
CA ALA A 55 -12.79 9.97 -15.83
C ALA A 55 -14.14 9.34 -16.17
N LEU A 56 -14.70 8.50 -15.30
CA LEU A 56 -16.06 7.96 -15.45
C LEU A 56 -17.15 9.07 -15.48
N HIS A 57 -16.85 10.24 -14.91
CA HIS A 57 -17.71 11.43 -14.97
C HIS A 57 -17.32 12.41 -16.08
N GLY A 58 -16.37 12.05 -16.98
CA GLY A 58 -15.92 12.89 -18.08
C GLY A 58 -15.04 14.07 -17.65
N ILE A 59 -14.46 14.04 -16.45
CA ILE A 59 -13.62 15.12 -15.92
C ILE A 59 -12.16 14.76 -16.16
N PRO A 60 -11.41 15.53 -16.97
CA PRO A 60 -10.00 15.28 -17.21
C PRO A 60 -9.14 15.63 -15.98
N CYS A 61 -8.10 14.84 -15.75
CA CYS A 61 -7.16 15.06 -14.66
C CYS A 61 -5.72 14.70 -15.03
N VAL A 62 -4.79 15.31 -14.30
CA VAL A 62 -3.36 14.95 -14.31
C VAL A 62 -3.04 14.24 -13.00
N VAL A 63 -2.38 13.10 -13.06
CA VAL A 63 -1.91 12.35 -11.88
C VAL A 63 -0.38 12.44 -11.84
N LEU A 64 0.17 12.92 -10.74
CA LEU A 64 1.61 13.11 -10.53
C LEU A 64 2.12 12.12 -9.50
N ASP A 65 3.18 11.37 -9.82
CA ASP A 65 3.87 10.51 -8.86
C ASP A 65 5.38 10.64 -8.99
N ASP A 66 6.09 10.59 -7.87
CA ASP A 66 7.55 10.68 -7.83
C ASP A 66 8.25 9.35 -8.17
N ASN A 67 7.53 8.24 -8.18
CA ASN A 67 7.99 6.93 -8.59
C ASN A 67 7.67 6.63 -10.06
N ASP A 68 8.17 5.50 -10.52
CA ASP A 68 7.86 4.91 -11.83
C ASP A 68 7.48 3.42 -11.75
N VAL A 69 7.19 2.92 -10.56
CA VAL A 69 6.75 1.53 -10.31
C VAL A 69 5.66 1.51 -9.26
N VAL A 70 4.90 0.44 -9.22
CA VAL A 70 3.97 0.16 -8.11
C VAL A 70 4.72 0.02 -6.78
N SER A 71 4.02 0.13 -5.66
CA SER A 71 4.62 0.04 -4.33
C SER A 71 5.40 -1.26 -4.15
N ARG A 72 6.63 -1.18 -3.64
CA ARG A 72 7.46 -2.34 -3.35
C ARG A 72 7.03 -3.02 -2.05
N GLY A 73 7.03 -4.35 -2.08
CA GLY A 73 6.53 -5.18 -0.99
C GLY A 73 5.00 -5.18 -0.93
N SER A 74 4.46 -6.11 -0.18
CA SER A 74 3.01 -6.36 -0.14
C SER A 74 2.21 -5.23 0.52
N ARG A 75 2.81 -4.45 1.42
CA ARG A 75 2.21 -3.31 2.15
C ARG A 75 0.82 -3.60 2.68
N ALA A 76 -0.22 -2.91 2.18
CA ALA A 76 -1.60 -3.28 2.46
C ALA A 76 -1.97 -4.57 1.73
N ILE A 77 -2.66 -5.47 2.44
CA ILE A 77 -3.13 -6.74 1.86
C ILE A 77 -4.62 -6.99 2.08
N CYS A 78 -5.20 -6.49 3.16
CA CYS A 78 -6.59 -6.75 3.52
C CYS A 78 -7.52 -5.69 2.91
N TRP A 79 -8.34 -6.08 1.94
CA TRP A 79 -9.29 -5.20 1.27
C TRP A 79 -10.71 -5.59 1.66
N SER A 80 -11.38 -4.66 2.33
CA SER A 80 -12.72 -4.90 2.88
C SER A 80 -13.80 -4.86 1.79
N LYS A 81 -14.94 -5.46 2.09
CA LYS A 81 -16.15 -5.47 1.24
C LYS A 81 -16.46 -4.08 0.67
N ARG A 82 -16.46 -3.04 1.50
CA ARG A 82 -16.75 -1.69 1.03
C ARG A 82 -15.72 -1.17 0.03
N THR A 83 -14.46 -1.45 0.25
CA THR A 83 -13.39 -1.09 -0.70
C THR A 83 -13.56 -1.85 -2.02
N LEU A 84 -13.88 -3.14 -1.95
CA LEU A 84 -14.14 -3.96 -3.13
C LEU A 84 -15.36 -3.49 -3.92
N GLU A 85 -16.43 -3.03 -3.26
CA GLU A 85 -17.59 -2.40 -3.91
C GLU A 85 -17.24 -1.11 -4.65
N ILE A 86 -16.31 -0.31 -4.09
CA ILE A 86 -15.77 0.87 -4.78
C ILE A 86 -14.96 0.45 -6.00
N PHE A 87 -14.04 -0.50 -5.85
CA PHE A 87 -13.24 -1.02 -6.96
C PHE A 87 -14.10 -1.68 -8.06
N ASP A 88 -15.20 -2.32 -7.67
CA ASP A 88 -16.18 -2.87 -8.62
C ASP A 88 -16.84 -1.77 -9.48
N ARG A 89 -17.26 -0.69 -8.82
CA ARG A 89 -17.80 0.50 -9.51
C ARG A 89 -16.78 1.14 -10.46
N LEU A 90 -15.50 1.09 -10.11
CA LEU A 90 -14.40 1.57 -10.95
C LEU A 90 -14.02 0.59 -12.08
N GLY A 91 -14.58 -0.62 -12.07
CA GLY A 91 -14.40 -1.64 -13.11
C GLY A 91 -13.19 -2.55 -12.91
N VAL A 92 -12.64 -2.65 -11.69
CA VAL A 92 -11.50 -3.51 -11.36
C VAL A 92 -11.77 -4.50 -10.22
N GLY A 93 -12.93 -4.42 -9.56
CA GLY A 93 -13.23 -5.20 -8.36
C GLY A 93 -13.29 -6.70 -8.61
N GLU A 94 -13.90 -7.17 -9.69
CA GLU A 94 -13.98 -8.60 -10.02
C GLU A 94 -12.59 -9.21 -10.21
N ARG A 95 -11.71 -8.53 -10.95
CA ARG A 95 -10.33 -8.97 -11.17
C ARG A 95 -9.54 -9.06 -9.86
N MET A 96 -9.78 -8.13 -8.91
CA MET A 96 -9.15 -8.16 -7.59
C MET A 96 -9.64 -9.35 -6.76
N VAL A 97 -10.94 -9.65 -6.80
CA VAL A 97 -11.52 -10.81 -6.10
C VAL A 97 -11.04 -12.13 -6.71
N GLU A 98 -10.92 -12.20 -8.04
CA GLU A 98 -10.43 -13.39 -8.73
C GLU A 98 -8.97 -13.71 -8.38
N LYS A 99 -8.09 -12.71 -8.29
CA LYS A 99 -6.69 -12.90 -7.90
C LYS A 99 -6.53 -13.09 -6.40
N GLY A 100 -7.31 -12.39 -5.58
CA GLY A 100 -7.18 -12.34 -4.12
C GLY A 100 -7.62 -13.62 -3.41
N ILE A 101 -7.13 -13.81 -2.21
CA ILE A 101 -7.59 -14.88 -1.32
C ILE A 101 -8.79 -14.37 -0.50
N THR A 102 -9.98 -14.85 -0.80
CA THR A 102 -11.20 -14.51 -0.05
C THR A 102 -11.19 -15.13 1.33
N TRP A 103 -11.53 -14.36 2.34
CA TRP A 103 -11.68 -14.82 3.71
C TRP A 103 -12.77 -14.04 4.46
N LYS A 104 -13.37 -14.68 5.47
CA LYS A 104 -14.36 -14.07 6.36
C LYS A 104 -14.25 -14.55 7.81
N ILE A 105 -13.52 -15.62 8.04
CA ILE A 105 -13.35 -16.20 9.38
C ILE A 105 -12.05 -15.66 10.00
N GLY A 106 -12.16 -15.16 11.23
CA GLY A 106 -11.02 -14.85 12.07
C GLY A 106 -11.01 -15.73 13.31
N ARG A 107 -9.80 -16.15 13.75
CA ARG A 107 -9.59 -16.94 14.96
C ARG A 107 -8.63 -16.24 15.89
N LEU A 108 -8.98 -16.18 17.16
CA LEU A 108 -8.16 -15.61 18.21
C LEU A 108 -7.69 -16.73 19.13
N PHE A 109 -6.39 -16.75 19.34
CA PHE A 109 -5.73 -17.71 20.24
C PHE A 109 -5.09 -16.96 21.40
N HIS A 110 -5.21 -17.48 22.60
CA HIS A 110 -4.38 -17.12 23.73
C HIS A 110 -3.45 -18.29 24.03
N ARG A 111 -2.17 -18.06 23.83
CA ARG A 111 -1.16 -19.10 23.78
C ARG A 111 -1.47 -20.14 22.69
N GLU A 112 -1.73 -21.39 23.05
CA GLU A 112 -2.09 -22.49 22.13
C GLU A 112 -3.60 -22.73 22.02
N ARG A 113 -4.40 -22.06 22.86
CA ARG A 113 -5.84 -22.29 22.93
C ARG A 113 -6.61 -21.29 22.09
N GLU A 114 -7.44 -21.77 21.17
CA GLU A 114 -8.47 -20.94 20.54
C GLU A 114 -9.46 -20.45 21.61
N VAL A 115 -9.62 -19.12 21.69
CA VAL A 115 -10.51 -18.49 22.69
C VAL A 115 -11.73 -17.89 22.04
N TRP A 116 -11.67 -17.58 20.75
CA TRP A 116 -12.79 -17.02 20.02
C TRP A 116 -12.59 -17.15 18.50
N SER A 117 -13.71 -17.26 17.79
CA SER A 117 -13.76 -17.11 16.32
C SER A 117 -14.95 -16.26 15.92
N PHE A 118 -14.86 -15.65 14.75
CA PHE A 118 -15.93 -14.81 14.22
C PHE A 118 -16.05 -14.97 12.71
N ASP A 119 -17.27 -14.77 12.20
CA ASP A 119 -17.59 -14.63 10.79
C ASP A 119 -17.95 -13.16 10.53
N LEU A 120 -17.23 -12.51 9.61
CA LEU A 120 -17.42 -11.09 9.28
C LEU A 120 -18.58 -10.84 8.33
N LEU A 121 -19.09 -11.88 7.67
CA LEU A 121 -20.19 -11.79 6.72
C LEU A 121 -20.96 -13.12 6.70
N PRO A 122 -21.78 -13.40 7.73
CA PRO A 122 -22.55 -14.64 7.80
C PRO A 122 -23.71 -14.68 6.79
N GLU A 123 -24.19 -13.50 6.34
CA GLU A 123 -25.25 -13.39 5.35
C GLU A 123 -24.76 -13.82 3.97
N GLU A 124 -25.68 -14.34 3.16
CA GLU A 124 -25.47 -14.75 1.77
C GLU A 124 -25.96 -13.70 0.76
N GLY A 125 -25.60 -13.89 -0.53
CA GLY A 125 -26.12 -13.08 -1.63
C GLY A 125 -25.39 -11.74 -1.87
N HIS A 126 -24.27 -11.51 -1.22
CA HIS A 126 -23.41 -10.35 -1.49
C HIS A 126 -22.57 -10.57 -2.76
N LYS A 127 -22.49 -9.55 -3.63
CA LYS A 127 -21.60 -9.57 -4.79
C LYS A 127 -20.12 -9.62 -4.36
N MET A 128 -19.75 -8.77 -3.38
CA MET A 128 -18.37 -8.69 -2.88
C MET A 128 -18.23 -9.45 -1.56
N PRO A 129 -17.11 -10.20 -1.37
CA PRO A 129 -16.82 -10.92 -0.14
C PRO A 129 -16.53 -9.96 1.02
N ALA A 130 -16.50 -10.48 2.25
CA ALA A 130 -16.16 -9.70 3.44
C ALA A 130 -14.79 -9.04 3.31
N PHE A 131 -13.80 -9.83 2.93
CA PHE A 131 -12.43 -9.42 2.67
C PHE A 131 -11.78 -10.28 1.57
N ILE A 132 -10.80 -9.69 0.91
CA ILE A 132 -9.74 -10.43 0.23
C ILE A 132 -8.39 -10.05 0.82
N ASN A 133 -7.44 -10.97 0.76
CA ASN A 133 -6.02 -10.65 0.87
C ASN A 133 -5.43 -10.58 -0.54
N LEU A 134 -4.86 -9.46 -0.88
CA LEU A 134 -4.20 -9.21 -2.16
C LEU A 134 -3.10 -8.17 -1.95
N GLN A 135 -1.89 -8.45 -2.39
CA GLN A 135 -0.77 -7.54 -2.25
C GLN A 135 -1.06 -6.21 -2.97
N GLN A 136 -0.65 -5.10 -2.34
CA GLN A 136 -0.96 -3.74 -2.83
C GLN A 136 -0.44 -3.49 -4.26
N TYR A 137 0.70 -4.05 -4.63
CA TYR A 137 1.25 -3.87 -5.98
C TYR A 137 0.31 -4.43 -7.08
N TYR A 138 -0.43 -5.52 -6.84
CA TYR A 138 -1.45 -5.99 -7.78
C TYR A 138 -2.61 -5.01 -7.89
N VAL A 139 -3.06 -4.46 -6.77
CA VAL A 139 -4.14 -3.46 -6.74
C VAL A 139 -3.73 -2.23 -7.53
N GLU A 140 -2.53 -1.71 -7.30
CA GLU A 140 -2.00 -0.56 -8.03
C GLU A 140 -1.84 -0.86 -9.51
N GLN A 141 -1.30 -2.03 -9.86
CA GLN A 141 -1.15 -2.46 -11.25
C GLN A 141 -2.51 -2.47 -11.98
N TYR A 142 -3.54 -3.05 -11.38
CA TYR A 142 -4.88 -3.11 -11.99
C TYR A 142 -5.50 -1.73 -12.13
N LEU A 143 -5.28 -0.84 -11.17
CA LEU A 143 -5.75 0.54 -11.25
C LEU A 143 -5.00 1.34 -12.32
N VAL A 144 -3.68 1.18 -12.46
CA VAL A 144 -2.90 1.81 -13.53
C VAL A 144 -3.37 1.33 -14.91
N GLU A 145 -3.57 0.02 -15.07
CA GLU A 145 -4.11 -0.53 -16.32
C GLU A 145 -5.49 0.04 -16.64
N ARG A 146 -6.34 0.19 -15.63
CA ARG A 146 -7.68 0.79 -15.79
C ARG A 146 -7.60 2.27 -16.15
N CYS A 147 -6.65 3.05 -15.59
CA CYS A 147 -6.44 4.44 -15.98
C CYS A 147 -6.10 4.57 -17.49
N ARG A 148 -5.37 3.62 -18.04
CA ARG A 148 -5.01 3.59 -19.48
C ARG A 148 -6.20 3.39 -20.42
N ASP A 149 -7.34 2.95 -19.92
CA ASP A 149 -8.60 2.89 -20.71
C ASP A 149 -9.18 4.28 -20.97
N PHE A 150 -8.68 5.33 -20.32
CA PHE A 150 -9.12 6.71 -20.44
C PHE A 150 -8.02 7.67 -20.92
N PRO A 151 -7.35 7.41 -22.07
CA PRO A 151 -6.16 8.16 -22.49
C PRO A 151 -6.43 9.65 -22.76
N ASP A 152 -7.66 10.03 -23.07
CA ASP A 152 -8.06 11.42 -23.30
C ASP A 152 -8.45 12.18 -22.03
N LEU A 153 -8.61 11.47 -20.91
CA LEU A 153 -9.10 12.04 -19.64
C LEU A 153 -8.08 11.92 -18.50
N ILE A 154 -7.20 10.93 -18.52
CA ILE A 154 -6.21 10.72 -17.46
C ILE A 154 -4.79 10.84 -18.02
N ASP A 155 -4.06 11.87 -17.59
CA ASP A 155 -2.64 12.07 -17.87
C ASP A 155 -1.82 11.58 -16.67
N LEU A 156 -1.26 10.33 -16.76
CA LEU A 156 -0.41 9.74 -15.73
C LEU A 156 1.05 10.16 -15.95
N ARG A 157 1.61 10.88 -15.00
CA ARG A 157 2.99 11.39 -15.07
C ARG A 157 3.85 10.79 -13.97
N TRP A 158 4.69 9.85 -14.35
CA TRP A 158 5.68 9.19 -13.50
C TRP A 158 6.95 10.01 -13.38
N LYS A 159 7.68 9.90 -12.27
CA LYS A 159 8.88 10.70 -11.94
C LYS A 159 8.61 12.21 -11.90
N ASN A 160 7.41 12.58 -11.52
CA ASN A 160 6.99 13.96 -11.39
C ASN A 160 6.68 14.27 -9.93
N ARG A 161 7.70 14.75 -9.20
CA ARG A 161 7.62 14.99 -7.75
C ARG A 161 7.08 16.38 -7.46
N VAL A 162 5.95 16.47 -6.79
CA VAL A 162 5.43 17.72 -6.26
C VAL A 162 6.34 18.22 -5.14
N THR A 163 6.81 19.45 -5.24
CA THR A 163 7.73 20.09 -4.29
C THR A 163 7.12 21.26 -3.55
N ASN A 164 6.11 21.91 -4.13
CA ASN A 164 5.40 23.00 -3.48
C ASN A 164 3.98 23.14 -4.02
N VAL A 165 3.10 23.65 -3.17
CA VAL A 165 1.70 23.97 -3.51
C VAL A 165 1.35 25.33 -2.91
N VAL A 166 0.77 26.18 -3.74
CA VAL A 166 0.22 27.49 -3.35
C VAL A 166 -1.21 27.58 -3.85
N HIS A 167 -2.13 28.09 -3.04
CA HIS A 167 -3.52 28.31 -3.43
C HIS A 167 -3.97 29.73 -3.08
N ASP A 168 -4.91 30.24 -3.84
CA ASP A 168 -5.60 31.50 -3.62
C ASP A 168 -7.09 31.36 -4.03
N SER A 169 -7.77 32.52 -4.18
CA SER A 169 -9.17 32.53 -4.63
C SER A 169 -9.38 32.05 -6.05
N ASP A 170 -8.32 32.06 -6.86
CA ASP A 170 -8.40 31.79 -8.30
C ASP A 170 -8.06 30.32 -8.61
N GLY A 171 -7.43 29.59 -7.66
CA GLY A 171 -7.13 28.16 -7.79
C GLY A 171 -5.85 27.73 -7.10
N VAL A 172 -5.23 26.68 -7.64
CA VAL A 172 -4.04 26.06 -7.06
C VAL A 172 -2.92 26.03 -8.09
N THR A 173 -1.74 26.47 -7.66
CA THR A 173 -0.49 26.32 -8.42
C THR A 173 0.38 25.25 -7.76
N VAL A 174 0.79 24.27 -8.55
CA VAL A 174 1.62 23.14 -8.14
C VAL A 174 2.98 23.27 -8.78
N THR A 175 4.07 23.17 -8.01
CA THR A 175 5.44 23.12 -8.52
C THR A 175 5.92 21.67 -8.52
N ILE A 176 6.49 21.24 -9.65
CA ILE A 176 6.86 19.85 -9.89
C ILE A 176 8.31 19.77 -10.38
N ASP A 177 9.08 18.87 -9.80
CA ASP A 177 10.40 18.46 -10.29
C ASP A 177 10.27 17.17 -11.09
N SER A 178 10.85 17.17 -12.30
CA SER A 178 10.95 16.01 -13.19
C SER A 178 12.40 15.79 -13.65
N PRO A 179 12.74 14.68 -14.29
CA PRO A 179 14.07 14.45 -14.87
C PRO A 179 14.51 15.54 -15.86
N ASP A 180 13.57 16.15 -16.57
CA ASP A 180 13.85 17.16 -17.58
C ASP A 180 13.81 18.61 -17.06
N GLY A 181 13.47 18.80 -15.80
CA GLY A 181 13.46 20.12 -15.14
C GLY A 181 12.23 20.36 -14.26
N THR A 182 12.19 21.57 -13.71
CA THR A 182 11.10 22.04 -12.86
C THR A 182 10.07 22.79 -13.69
N TYR A 183 8.78 22.52 -13.44
CA TYR A 183 7.67 23.21 -14.09
C TYR A 183 6.51 23.44 -13.12
N THR A 184 5.49 24.18 -13.55
CA THR A 184 4.29 24.45 -12.75
C THR A 184 3.02 24.05 -13.49
N LEU A 185 2.01 23.63 -12.74
CA LEU A 185 0.64 23.44 -13.22
C LEU A 185 -0.30 24.35 -12.45
N GLU A 186 -1.32 24.85 -13.14
CA GLU A 186 -2.48 25.48 -12.53
C GLU A 186 -3.68 24.55 -12.58
N THR A 187 -4.47 24.52 -11.51
CA THR A 187 -5.65 23.66 -11.43
C THR A 187 -6.78 24.29 -10.64
N ASP A 188 -8.01 23.89 -10.95
CA ASP A 188 -9.19 24.30 -10.18
C ASP A 188 -9.29 23.49 -8.88
N TRP A 189 -8.94 22.20 -8.93
CA TRP A 189 -8.98 21.28 -7.80
C TRP A 189 -7.70 20.49 -7.66
N LEU A 190 -7.15 20.46 -6.46
CA LEU A 190 -6.02 19.61 -6.12
C LEU A 190 -6.48 18.50 -5.15
N LEU A 191 -6.27 17.24 -5.53
CA LEU A 191 -6.52 16.08 -4.70
C LEU A 191 -5.20 15.57 -4.13
N ALA A 192 -4.99 15.78 -2.83
CA ALA A 192 -3.80 15.32 -2.11
C ALA A 192 -3.95 13.85 -1.75
N CYS A 193 -3.33 12.96 -2.53
CA CYS A 193 -3.30 11.52 -2.35
C CYS A 193 -1.87 11.00 -2.11
N ASP A 194 -0.96 11.88 -1.68
CA ASP A 194 0.48 11.69 -1.50
C ASP A 194 0.89 11.05 -0.15
N GLY A 195 -0.09 10.46 0.54
CA GLY A 195 0.12 9.55 1.65
C GLY A 195 0.57 10.20 2.97
N ALA A 196 1.15 9.38 3.84
CA ALA A 196 1.45 9.78 5.22
C ALA A 196 2.50 10.91 5.33
N ARG A 197 3.40 11.02 4.34
CA ARG A 197 4.44 12.06 4.26
C ARG A 197 4.09 13.17 3.27
N SER A 198 2.82 13.51 3.18
CA SER A 198 2.25 14.46 2.24
C SER A 198 3.03 15.77 2.14
N CYS A 199 3.52 16.08 0.95
CA CYS A 199 4.12 17.36 0.59
C CYS A 199 3.01 18.44 0.55
N VAL A 200 1.85 18.12 0.01
CA VAL A 200 0.70 19.04 -0.08
C VAL A 200 0.30 19.52 1.32
N ARG A 201 0.09 18.59 2.26
CA ARG A 201 -0.22 18.94 3.66
C ARG A 201 0.83 19.89 4.25
N SER A 202 2.11 19.59 4.03
CA SER A 202 3.22 20.41 4.55
C SER A 202 3.26 21.80 3.91
N SER A 203 3.05 21.91 2.59
CA SER A 203 2.99 23.18 1.87
C SER A 203 1.86 24.09 2.37
N LEU A 204 0.74 23.48 2.77
CA LEU A 204 -0.41 24.21 3.32
C LEU A 204 -0.26 24.52 4.82
N GLY A 205 0.83 24.12 5.47
CA GLY A 205 1.06 24.35 6.90
C GLY A 205 0.04 23.63 7.80
N LEU A 206 -0.53 22.50 7.35
CA LEU A 206 -1.55 21.76 8.07
C LEU A 206 -0.93 20.78 9.05
N ASP A 207 -1.44 20.78 10.28
CA ASP A 207 -1.07 19.82 11.31
C ASP A 207 -1.65 18.43 11.01
N PHE A 208 -0.94 17.40 11.44
CA PHE A 208 -1.39 16.03 11.33
C PHE A 208 -1.54 15.44 12.74
N ASP A 209 -2.69 15.75 13.35
CA ASP A 209 -2.96 15.45 14.75
C ASP A 209 -3.13 13.97 15.03
N GLY A 210 -2.61 13.54 16.17
CA GLY A 210 -2.75 12.18 16.63
C GLY A 210 -1.52 11.67 17.35
N ARG A 211 -1.38 10.33 17.35
CA ARG A 211 -0.29 9.65 18.07
C ARG A 211 0.40 8.60 17.22
N VAL A 212 1.64 8.34 17.52
CA VAL A 212 2.40 7.17 17.09
C VAL A 212 2.22 6.10 18.17
N PHE A 213 1.94 4.88 17.76
CA PHE A 213 1.91 3.74 18.70
C PHE A 213 3.33 3.33 19.05
N GLU A 214 3.54 2.90 20.29
CA GLU A 214 4.84 2.41 20.76
C GLU A 214 5.13 0.98 20.33
N GLU A 215 4.14 0.28 19.79
CA GLU A 215 4.33 -1.06 19.24
C GLU A 215 4.94 -0.99 17.84
N ARG A 216 5.90 -1.86 17.61
CA ARG A 216 6.47 -2.14 16.30
C ARG A 216 6.04 -3.53 15.86
N PHE A 217 5.94 -3.73 14.55
CA PHE A 217 5.66 -5.03 13.98
C PHE A 217 6.70 -5.37 12.93
N LEU A 218 7.33 -6.52 13.10
CA LEU A 218 8.08 -7.18 12.04
C LEU A 218 7.06 -7.86 11.13
N ILE A 219 7.07 -7.47 9.87
CA ILE A 219 6.22 -8.04 8.84
C ILE A 219 7.11 -8.83 7.90
N ALA A 220 6.83 -10.11 7.76
CA ALA A 220 7.55 -10.99 6.87
C ALA A 220 6.58 -11.67 5.91
N ASP A 221 6.84 -11.56 4.62
CA ASP A 221 6.18 -12.37 3.60
C ASP A 221 7.09 -13.56 3.28
N VAL A 222 6.51 -14.75 3.32
CA VAL A 222 7.21 -16.00 3.01
C VAL A 222 6.45 -16.79 1.96
N GLU A 223 7.16 -17.41 1.03
CA GLU A 223 6.57 -18.43 0.18
C GLU A 223 6.71 -19.79 0.86
N MET A 224 5.60 -20.48 1.00
CA MET A 224 5.59 -21.85 1.51
C MET A 224 4.43 -22.64 0.94
N SER A 225 4.63 -23.95 0.79
CA SER A 225 3.54 -24.89 0.53
C SER A 225 2.94 -25.32 1.86
N ALA A 226 1.85 -24.72 2.28
CA ALA A 226 1.19 -25.03 3.54
C ALA A 226 -0.33 -25.11 3.36
N GLU A 227 -0.98 -25.97 4.15
CA GLU A 227 -2.42 -26.18 4.14
C GLU A 227 -3.13 -25.34 5.23
N PHE A 228 -2.70 -24.09 5.42
CA PHE A 228 -3.47 -23.17 6.27
C PHE A 228 -4.76 -22.76 5.57
N PRO A 229 -5.88 -22.71 6.29
CA PRO A 229 -7.15 -22.26 5.73
C PRO A 229 -7.08 -20.77 5.35
N ALA A 230 -7.96 -20.34 4.43
CA ALA A 230 -8.13 -18.93 4.08
C ALA A 230 -8.86 -18.19 5.20
N GLU A 231 -8.17 -17.98 6.30
CA GLU A 231 -8.65 -17.36 7.53
C GLU A 231 -7.63 -16.37 8.04
N ARG A 232 -8.00 -15.53 9.00
CA ARG A 232 -7.07 -14.66 9.72
C ARG A 232 -6.86 -15.22 11.12
N TRP A 233 -5.63 -15.60 11.42
CA TRP A 233 -5.25 -16.11 12.72
C TRP A 233 -4.49 -15.08 13.53
N PHE A 234 -4.88 -14.94 14.79
CA PHE A 234 -4.38 -13.94 15.70
C PHE A 234 -3.99 -14.62 17.03
N TRP A 235 -2.73 -14.51 17.41
CA TRP A 235 -2.25 -15.08 18.69
C TRP A 235 -1.87 -13.97 19.66
N PHE A 236 -2.29 -14.14 20.90
CA PHE A 236 -1.83 -13.41 22.06
C PHE A 236 -0.92 -14.31 22.89
N GLU A 237 0.29 -13.85 23.21
CA GLU A 237 1.30 -14.58 23.98
C GLU A 237 1.57 -16.02 23.50
N PRO A 238 1.73 -16.30 22.21
CA PRO A 238 2.01 -17.66 21.76
C PRO A 238 3.36 -18.15 22.30
N PRO A 239 3.52 -19.48 22.53
CA PRO A 239 4.78 -20.04 23.04
C PRO A 239 6.00 -19.74 22.16
N PHE A 240 5.78 -19.59 20.84
CA PHE A 240 6.81 -19.27 19.87
C PHE A 240 7.19 -17.77 19.88
N HIS A 241 6.38 -16.88 20.49
CA HIS A 241 6.61 -15.43 20.54
C HIS A 241 6.10 -14.84 21.87
N LYS A 242 6.76 -15.20 22.98
CA LYS A 242 6.32 -14.92 24.35
C LYS A 242 6.19 -13.42 24.64
N GLY A 243 5.08 -13.05 25.30
CA GLY A 243 4.81 -11.68 25.76
C GLY A 243 4.38 -10.72 24.65
N GLN A 244 4.25 -11.19 23.44
CA GLN A 244 3.92 -10.41 22.25
C GLN A 244 2.77 -11.07 21.48
N SER A 245 2.29 -10.43 20.42
CA SER A 245 1.27 -10.98 19.54
C SER A 245 1.83 -11.36 18.17
N ALA A 246 1.13 -12.25 17.47
CA ALA A 246 1.47 -12.68 16.14
C ALA A 246 0.21 -12.82 15.28
N LEU A 247 0.33 -12.58 13.97
CA LEU A 247 -0.72 -12.78 12.98
C LEU A 247 -0.22 -13.62 11.83
N LEU A 248 -1.13 -14.36 11.20
CA LEU A 248 -0.89 -15.10 9.97
C LEU A 248 -1.99 -14.79 8.95
N HIS A 249 -1.58 -14.51 7.72
CA HIS A 249 -2.46 -14.23 6.60
C HIS A 249 -2.02 -15.01 5.37
N LYS A 250 -2.94 -15.69 4.73
CA LYS A 250 -2.71 -16.27 3.40
C LYS A 250 -2.93 -15.21 2.33
N GLN A 251 -2.01 -15.13 1.36
CA GLN A 251 -2.07 -14.27 0.18
C GLN A 251 -2.01 -15.11 -1.11
N PRO A 252 -2.26 -14.53 -2.30
CA PRO A 252 -1.99 -15.20 -3.57
C PRO A 252 -0.53 -15.66 -3.71
N ASP A 253 -0.29 -16.52 -4.69
CA ASP A 253 1.04 -16.98 -5.11
C ASP A 253 1.81 -17.77 -4.04
N ASN A 254 1.08 -18.51 -3.18
CA ASN A 254 1.62 -19.25 -2.03
C ASN A 254 2.38 -18.39 -1.02
N ILE A 255 2.11 -17.08 -1.02
CA ILE A 255 2.70 -16.16 -0.05
C ILE A 255 1.85 -16.16 1.22
N TYR A 256 2.55 -16.19 2.35
CA TYR A 256 1.96 -16.00 3.68
C TYR A 256 2.62 -14.82 4.36
N ARG A 257 1.80 -13.91 4.87
CA ARG A 257 2.27 -12.82 5.71
C ARG A 257 2.22 -13.22 7.16
N ILE A 258 3.32 -13.01 7.83
CA ILE A 258 3.49 -13.19 9.27
C ILE A 258 3.83 -11.84 9.87
N ASP A 259 2.98 -11.34 10.77
CA ASP A 259 3.21 -10.12 11.51
C ASP A 259 3.56 -10.49 12.94
N LEU A 260 4.75 -10.09 13.41
CA LEU A 260 5.25 -10.34 14.77
C LEU A 260 5.39 -9.02 15.51
N GLN A 261 4.64 -8.84 16.59
CA GLN A 261 4.78 -7.67 17.45
C GLN A 261 6.19 -7.65 18.06
N LEU A 262 6.82 -6.49 18.08
CA LEU A 262 8.12 -6.25 18.69
C LEU A 262 7.97 -5.26 19.85
N GLY A 263 8.89 -5.33 20.81
CA GLY A 263 9.02 -4.30 21.84
C GLY A 263 9.47 -2.95 21.25
N TRP A 264 9.14 -1.88 21.93
CA TRP A 264 9.53 -0.51 21.50
C TRP A 264 11.04 -0.33 21.38
N ASP A 265 11.82 -1.01 22.23
CA ASP A 265 13.28 -0.94 22.25
C ASP A 265 13.95 -1.77 21.13
N ALA A 266 13.17 -2.50 20.33
CA ALA A 266 13.70 -3.30 19.24
C ALA A 266 14.32 -2.41 18.15
N ASP A 267 15.55 -2.73 17.72
CA ASP A 267 16.20 -2.06 16.60
C ASP A 267 15.63 -2.60 15.27
N PRO A 268 14.95 -1.75 14.46
CA PRO A 268 14.35 -2.19 13.21
C PRO A 268 15.34 -2.81 12.22
N GLU A 269 16.58 -2.36 12.18
CA GLU A 269 17.59 -2.86 11.25
C GLU A 269 18.12 -4.23 11.70
N GLU A 270 18.27 -4.45 13.01
CA GLU A 270 18.64 -5.76 13.55
C GLU A 270 17.51 -6.78 13.41
N GLU A 271 16.27 -6.35 13.68
CA GLU A 271 15.11 -7.25 13.65
C GLU A 271 14.76 -7.77 12.24
N LYS A 272 15.11 -7.03 11.19
CA LYS A 272 14.91 -7.46 9.79
C LYS A 272 15.93 -8.47 9.29
N LYS A 273 17.02 -8.71 10.00
CA LYS A 273 18.06 -9.63 9.55
C LYS A 273 17.56 -11.07 9.51
N PRO A 274 17.88 -11.85 8.45
CA PRO A 274 17.41 -13.21 8.29
C PRO A 274 17.70 -14.09 9.51
N GLU A 275 18.87 -13.93 10.14
CA GLU A 275 19.25 -14.67 11.35
C GLU A 275 18.30 -14.41 12.53
N ASN A 276 17.56 -13.29 12.54
CA ASN A 276 16.55 -12.98 13.55
C ASN A 276 15.13 -13.33 13.10
N VAL A 277 14.85 -13.21 11.81
CA VAL A 277 13.53 -13.45 11.21
C VAL A 277 13.25 -14.95 11.05
N ILE A 278 14.13 -15.68 10.38
CA ILE A 278 13.93 -17.09 10.01
C ILE A 278 13.62 -17.97 11.22
N PRO A 279 14.41 -17.93 12.33
CA PRO A 279 14.10 -18.78 13.50
C PRO A 279 12.76 -18.47 14.19
N ARG A 280 12.24 -17.26 14.05
CA ARG A 280 10.92 -16.91 14.58
C ARG A 280 9.81 -17.51 13.72
N ILE A 281 9.97 -17.46 12.41
CA ILE A 281 9.03 -18.05 11.45
C ILE A 281 9.01 -19.57 11.60
N GLU A 282 10.18 -20.22 11.63
CA GLU A 282 10.29 -21.67 11.86
C GLU A 282 9.55 -22.14 13.13
N ARG A 283 9.67 -21.38 14.21
CA ARG A 283 8.95 -21.69 15.45
C ARG A 283 7.44 -21.53 15.33
N LEU A 284 6.97 -20.60 14.50
CA LEU A 284 5.54 -20.39 14.26
C LEU A 284 4.95 -21.49 13.39
N ILE A 285 5.60 -21.81 12.26
CA ILE A 285 5.08 -22.77 11.28
C ILE A 285 5.47 -24.23 11.58
N GLY A 286 6.48 -24.45 12.43
CA GLY A 286 6.93 -25.78 12.87
C GLY A 286 7.90 -26.49 11.91
N HIS A 287 8.34 -25.85 10.84
CA HIS A 287 9.32 -26.37 9.89
C HIS A 287 10.09 -25.23 9.20
N GLY A 288 11.16 -25.57 8.46
CA GLY A 288 12.01 -24.62 7.71
C GLY A 288 11.78 -24.59 6.19
N ASP A 289 10.74 -25.24 5.68
CA ASP A 289 10.45 -25.34 4.24
C ASP A 289 9.70 -24.09 3.77
N PHE A 290 10.39 -22.96 3.71
CA PHE A 290 9.87 -21.70 3.17
C PHE A 290 11.01 -20.85 2.62
N GLU A 291 10.68 -19.92 1.75
CA GLU A 291 11.58 -18.88 1.26
C GLU A 291 11.09 -17.51 1.71
N LEU A 292 12.00 -16.68 2.23
CA LEU A 292 11.71 -15.31 2.64
C LEU A 292 11.61 -14.43 1.38
N ASP A 293 10.45 -13.81 1.16
CA ASP A 293 10.19 -12.94 0.01
C ASP A 293 10.41 -11.46 0.34
N TRP A 294 9.91 -11.01 1.49
CA TRP A 294 10.01 -9.62 1.90
C TRP A 294 9.95 -9.46 3.41
N VAL A 295 10.67 -8.46 3.92
CA VAL A 295 10.68 -8.12 5.36
C VAL A 295 10.63 -6.61 5.55
N SER A 296 9.84 -6.17 6.51
CA SER A 296 9.79 -4.77 6.95
C SER A 296 9.47 -4.66 8.43
N VAL A 297 9.86 -3.55 9.05
CA VAL A 297 9.40 -3.19 10.39
C VAL A 297 8.51 -1.96 10.31
N TYR A 298 7.31 -2.08 10.83
CA TYR A 298 6.29 -1.05 10.83
C TYR A 298 6.06 -0.45 12.21
N THR A 299 5.92 0.88 12.24
CA THR A 299 5.40 1.62 13.39
C THR A 299 4.08 2.26 12.97
N PHE A 300 3.00 1.92 13.66
CA PHE A 300 1.67 2.42 13.34
C PHE A 300 1.45 3.83 13.87
N GLN A 301 0.66 4.61 13.12
CA GLN A 301 0.27 5.96 13.49
C GLN A 301 -1.25 6.08 13.39
N CYS A 302 -1.85 6.73 14.38
CA CYS A 302 -3.26 7.13 14.37
C CYS A 302 -3.31 8.66 14.31
N ARG A 303 -3.38 9.20 13.10
CA ARG A 303 -3.38 10.63 12.84
C ARG A 303 -4.45 11.01 11.83
N ARG A 304 -4.95 12.23 11.92
CA ARG A 304 -5.91 12.76 10.98
C ARG A 304 -5.76 14.28 10.84
N LEU A 305 -6.31 14.82 9.75
CA LEU A 305 -6.57 16.24 9.59
C LEU A 305 -7.92 16.59 10.21
N ASP A 306 -8.07 17.80 10.74
CA ASP A 306 -9.37 18.30 11.22
C ASP A 306 -10.37 18.45 10.06
N ARG A 307 -9.87 18.86 8.89
CA ARG A 307 -10.66 19.02 7.67
C ARG A 307 -9.96 18.35 6.50
N PHE A 308 -10.75 17.86 5.55
CA PHE A 308 -10.24 17.27 4.29
C PHE A 308 -10.34 18.23 3.10
N ALA A 309 -10.98 19.36 3.25
CA ALA A 309 -11.09 20.41 2.26
C ALA A 309 -10.61 21.75 2.84
N HIS A 310 -9.79 22.44 2.09
CA HIS A 310 -9.15 23.71 2.44
C HIS A 310 -9.23 24.69 1.27
#